data_fac47ad086002ab09a6fef8af4bad6ba
#
_entry.id   fac47ad086002ab09a6fef8af4bad6ba
#
_cell.length_a   1.000
_cell.length_b   1.000
_cell.length_c   1.000
_cell.angle_alpha   90.00
_cell.angle_beta   90.00
_cell.angle_gamma   90.00
#
_symmetry.space_group_name_H-M   'P 1'
#
loop_
_entity.id
_entity.type
_entity.pdbx_description
1 polymer ?
#
loop_
_entity_poly.entity_id
_entity_poly.type
_entity_poly.pdbx_seq_one_letter_code
_entity_poly.pdbx_strand_id
1 'polypeptide(L)'
;VYDSNSMGSYSTNSSTFVVPEKVSGNFWMDPRCDYKGKLLGKGSFYVYAAGPRNTLSGDWSAFEGTVVAGQEQRSTYGPSFAWNNSYGLPKATLQVTSGTTFEAGANSMSIGHVKGDGTINGTGTLTIGTLNEEMLKTSKLQITGARVRKVGSGIWNLAATNAQASIGAVTIAGGELRLDDTSFKTLLLGKAGVTVTDSGLVQGRGKLQAITVNGGTLAPGTYYGNHYGGIRTEGNVTLSKGRLELTITNNRNLATSRSYLEVGGTLTLNDSVVVYLSDRYTPAVGDSIVLWTAGKFAGKPKVSLPTLPAGMMWDDSALCGANGVLKIAVNTGIYGINADGTSRRLIFTLDGKRVNDDLDNLPAGVYVVKENGRTYKVNKR
;
A
#
# COMPACT_ATOMS: atom_id res chain seq x y z
N VAL A 1 23.45 29.80 -20.87
CA VAL A 1 24.27 30.74 -20.08
C VAL A 1 24.58 30.02 -18.79
N TYR A 2 25.83 29.60 -18.60
CA TYR A 2 26.30 29.02 -17.33
C TYR A 2 26.69 30.20 -16.43
N ASP A 3 25.74 30.69 -15.64
CA ASP A 3 26.07 31.58 -14.54
C ASP A 3 26.35 30.71 -13.32
N SER A 4 27.62 30.53 -12.99
CA SER A 4 28.04 29.88 -11.77
C SER A 4 28.04 30.90 -10.64
N ASN A 5 27.01 30.88 -9.82
CA ASN A 5 27.01 31.64 -8.58
C ASN A 5 27.62 30.82 -7.46
N SER A 6 28.52 31.39 -6.71
CA SER A 6 29.12 30.72 -5.53
C SER A 6 28.94 31.59 -4.29
N MET A 7 28.83 30.94 -3.14
CA MET A 7 28.84 31.56 -1.82
C MET A 7 30.15 31.22 -1.12
N GLY A 8 30.92 32.22 -0.74
CA GLY A 8 32.09 32.04 0.13
C GLY A 8 31.68 31.58 1.53
N SER A 9 32.60 30.90 2.23
CA SER A 9 32.37 30.32 3.60
C SER A 9 31.78 31.38 4.55
N TYR A 10 30.83 30.92 5.39
CA TYR A 10 30.12 31.75 6.39
C TYR A 10 29.26 32.90 5.80
N SER A 11 28.88 32.83 4.55
CA SER A 11 28.10 33.88 3.91
C SER A 11 26.60 33.56 3.92
N THR A 12 25.79 34.63 3.75
CA THR A 12 24.34 34.52 3.57
C THR A 12 23.98 35.19 2.24
N ASN A 13 23.15 34.56 1.44
CA ASN A 13 22.61 35.09 0.20
C ASN A 13 21.08 35.09 0.25
N SER A 14 20.47 36.24 -0.06
CA SER A 14 19.01 36.42 -0.07
C SER A 14 18.47 36.77 -1.48
N SER A 15 19.31 36.69 -2.51
CA SER A 15 18.89 36.96 -3.90
C SER A 15 17.86 35.91 -4.36
N THR A 16 16.91 36.38 -5.19
CA THR A 16 15.98 35.48 -5.85
C THR A 16 16.63 34.89 -7.10
N PHE A 17 16.65 33.55 -7.19
CA PHE A 17 17.01 32.89 -8.43
C PHE A 17 15.76 32.56 -9.25
N VAL A 18 15.82 32.82 -10.54
CA VAL A 18 14.80 32.43 -11.51
C VAL A 18 15.47 31.51 -12.53
N VAL A 19 15.02 30.27 -12.60
CA VAL A 19 15.54 29.28 -13.56
C VAL A 19 14.44 28.99 -14.58
N PRO A 20 14.46 29.56 -15.77
CA PRO A 20 13.45 29.35 -16.79
C PRO A 20 13.38 27.90 -17.22
N GLU A 21 12.27 27.49 -17.81
CA GLU A 21 12.10 26.17 -18.40
C GLU A 21 13.22 25.85 -19.42
N LYS A 22 13.73 24.61 -19.40
CA LYS A 22 14.86 24.15 -20.25
C LYS A 22 16.22 24.82 -19.98
N VAL A 23 16.32 25.61 -18.91
CA VAL A 23 17.58 26.22 -18.47
C VAL A 23 18.09 25.49 -17.24
N SER A 24 19.42 25.43 -17.11
CA SER A 24 20.08 24.92 -15.91
C SER A 24 20.82 26.06 -15.21
N GLY A 25 20.57 26.17 -13.90
CA GLY A 25 21.33 27.07 -13.02
C GLY A 25 22.23 26.24 -12.09
N ASN A 26 23.45 26.68 -11.85
CA ASN A 26 24.38 26.06 -10.92
C ASN A 26 24.65 27.02 -9.75
N PHE A 27 24.72 26.45 -8.54
CA PHE A 27 24.95 27.19 -7.32
C PHE A 27 25.88 26.40 -6.39
N TRP A 28 27.03 26.98 -6.05
CA TRP A 28 28.00 26.40 -5.16
C TRP A 28 27.94 27.05 -3.79
N MET A 29 27.93 26.25 -2.76
CA MET A 29 27.91 26.66 -1.37
C MET A 29 29.18 26.15 -0.66
N ASP A 30 30.07 27.05 -0.30
CA ASP A 30 31.17 26.77 0.60
C ASP A 30 30.65 26.41 2.00
N PRO A 31 31.48 25.83 2.90
CA PRO A 31 31.03 25.43 4.21
C PRO A 31 30.33 26.54 5.00
N ARG A 32 29.22 26.19 5.67
CA ARG A 32 28.46 27.05 6.58
C ARG A 32 27.78 28.25 5.92
N CYS A 33 27.38 28.10 4.69
CA CYS A 33 26.56 29.10 3.98
C CYS A 33 25.08 28.92 4.28
N ASP A 34 24.34 30.04 4.26
CA ASP A 34 22.88 30.04 4.37
C ASP A 34 22.26 30.74 3.15
N TYR A 35 21.55 30.00 2.32
CA TYR A 35 20.79 30.57 1.25
C TYR A 35 19.35 30.85 1.67
N LYS A 36 18.99 32.13 1.80
CA LYS A 36 17.67 32.64 2.24
C LYS A 36 16.80 33.13 1.09
N GLY A 37 17.34 33.16 -0.12
CA GLY A 37 16.64 33.65 -1.29
C GLY A 37 15.51 32.74 -1.77
N LYS A 38 14.66 33.32 -2.63
CA LYS A 38 13.59 32.54 -3.29
C LYS A 38 14.16 31.84 -4.52
N LEU A 39 13.59 30.67 -4.81
CA LEU A 39 13.82 29.96 -6.06
C LEU A 39 12.51 29.92 -6.86
N LEU A 40 12.55 30.35 -8.11
CA LEU A 40 11.39 30.44 -9.02
C LEU A 40 11.73 29.77 -10.35
N GLY A 41 10.70 29.43 -11.13
CA GLY A 41 10.83 28.90 -12.49
C GLY A 41 10.61 27.40 -12.58
N LYS A 42 10.98 26.81 -13.74
CA LYS A 42 10.67 25.41 -14.11
C LYS A 42 11.89 24.62 -14.61
N GLY A 43 13.06 25.22 -14.60
CA GLY A 43 14.29 24.61 -15.09
C GLY A 43 14.93 23.64 -14.08
N SER A 44 16.22 23.35 -14.28
CA SER A 44 17.01 22.50 -13.38
C SER A 44 17.94 23.38 -12.54
N PHE A 45 17.84 23.29 -11.22
CA PHE A 45 18.68 24.03 -10.30
C PHE A 45 19.60 23.08 -9.54
N TYR A 46 20.88 23.16 -9.86
CA TYR A 46 21.93 22.35 -9.27
C TYR A 46 22.53 23.07 -8.08
N VAL A 47 22.46 22.46 -6.90
CA VAL A 47 23.04 22.98 -5.68
C VAL A 47 24.17 22.05 -5.26
N TYR A 48 25.37 22.58 -5.16
CA TYR A 48 26.56 21.84 -4.78
C TYR A 48 27.09 22.29 -3.43
N ALA A 49 27.24 21.35 -2.51
CA ALA A 49 27.89 21.62 -1.23
C ALA A 49 29.37 21.31 -1.34
N ALA A 50 30.22 22.30 -1.10
CA ALA A 50 31.66 22.13 -0.99
C ALA A 50 32.12 21.70 0.43
N GLY A 51 31.17 21.59 1.40
CA GLY A 51 31.48 21.21 2.76
C GLY A 51 30.23 21.10 3.64
N PRO A 52 30.41 20.79 4.93
CA PRO A 52 29.30 20.55 5.85
C PRO A 52 28.58 21.83 6.30
N ARG A 53 27.36 21.65 6.84
CA ARG A 53 26.56 22.70 7.50
C ARG A 53 26.05 23.80 6.58
N ASN A 54 25.81 23.47 5.31
CA ASN A 54 25.11 24.39 4.43
C ASN A 54 23.62 24.37 4.73
N THR A 55 22.98 25.54 4.70
CA THR A 55 21.58 25.71 5.07
C THR A 55 20.79 26.32 3.91
N LEU A 56 19.65 25.75 3.62
CA LEU A 56 18.67 26.25 2.67
C LEU A 56 17.45 26.74 3.46
N SER A 57 17.41 28.06 3.75
CA SER A 57 16.35 28.67 4.58
C SER A 57 15.32 29.44 3.76
N GLY A 58 15.54 29.57 2.46
CA GLY A 58 14.67 30.32 1.55
C GLY A 58 13.36 29.61 1.20
N ASP A 59 12.41 30.37 0.70
CA ASP A 59 11.13 29.84 0.22
C ASP A 59 11.24 29.39 -1.24
N TRP A 60 11.22 28.08 -1.46
CA TRP A 60 11.27 27.44 -2.77
C TRP A 60 9.95 26.77 -3.15
N SER A 61 8.89 27.00 -2.40
CA SER A 61 7.58 26.35 -2.58
C SER A 61 6.90 26.65 -3.93
N ALA A 62 7.28 27.75 -4.57
CA ALA A 62 6.77 28.15 -5.88
C ALA A 62 7.57 27.58 -7.07
N PHE A 63 8.72 26.94 -6.82
CA PHE A 63 9.54 26.34 -7.88
C PHE A 63 8.88 25.08 -8.44
N GLU A 64 8.83 24.96 -9.77
CA GLU A 64 8.15 23.86 -10.48
C GLU A 64 9.13 22.95 -11.27
N GLY A 65 10.44 23.15 -11.10
CA GLY A 65 11.48 22.43 -11.82
C GLY A 65 12.09 21.26 -11.03
N THR A 66 13.36 20.98 -11.30
CA THR A 66 14.15 19.97 -10.58
C THR A 66 15.23 20.65 -9.77
N VAL A 67 15.25 20.41 -8.46
CA VAL A 67 16.37 20.74 -7.59
C VAL A 67 17.28 19.51 -7.50
N VAL A 68 18.54 19.65 -7.88
CA VAL A 68 19.56 18.61 -7.80
C VAL A 68 20.52 18.96 -6.68
N ALA A 69 20.43 18.24 -5.57
CA ALA A 69 21.38 18.34 -4.46
C ALA A 69 22.56 17.41 -4.73
N GLY A 70 23.74 17.98 -4.89
CA GLY A 70 24.94 17.26 -5.31
C GLY A 70 26.16 17.56 -4.47
N GLN A 71 27.21 16.76 -4.68
CA GLN A 71 28.51 16.93 -4.09
C GLN A 71 29.44 17.61 -5.11
N GLU A 72 30.21 18.58 -4.64
CA GLU A 72 31.38 19.03 -5.40
C GLU A 72 32.50 17.97 -5.23
N GLN A 73 33.12 17.59 -6.35
CA GLN A 73 34.20 16.56 -6.36
C GLN A 73 35.43 16.93 -5.53
N ARG A 74 35.55 18.18 -5.08
CA ARG A 74 36.69 18.70 -4.29
C ARG A 74 36.51 18.58 -2.78
N SER A 75 35.34 18.20 -2.29
CA SER A 75 35.10 18.15 -0.84
C SER A 75 35.60 16.85 -0.24
N THR A 76 36.49 16.94 0.73
CA THR A 76 36.92 15.82 1.60
C THR A 76 35.93 15.56 2.73
N TYR A 77 35.00 16.45 2.95
CA TYR A 77 33.93 16.33 3.93
C TYR A 77 32.65 15.99 3.22
N GLY A 78 31.95 14.98 3.68
CA GLY A 78 30.68 14.57 3.08
C GLY A 78 29.72 15.76 2.92
N PRO A 79 29.09 15.93 1.76
CA PRO A 79 28.19 17.05 1.52
C PRO A 79 26.91 16.86 2.30
N SER A 80 26.52 17.90 3.03
CA SER A 80 25.20 17.96 3.65
C SER A 80 24.54 19.29 3.39
N PHE A 81 23.26 19.22 3.07
CA PHE A 81 22.38 20.37 2.99
C PHE A 81 21.35 20.26 4.08
N ALA A 82 21.30 21.24 4.99
CA ALA A 82 20.23 21.33 5.95
C ALA A 82 19.09 22.18 5.40
N TRP A 83 17.92 21.58 5.29
CA TRP A 83 16.70 22.32 4.96
C TRP A 83 16.13 22.94 6.24
N ASN A 84 16.25 24.24 6.36
CA ASN A 84 15.88 24.96 7.58
C ASN A 84 14.58 25.77 7.43
N ASN A 85 13.57 25.19 6.80
CA ASN A 85 12.25 25.80 6.71
C ASN A 85 11.17 24.75 6.48
N SER A 86 9.90 25.12 6.57
CA SER A 86 8.72 24.25 6.33
C SER A 86 8.08 24.46 4.94
N TYR A 87 8.62 25.33 4.09
CA TYR A 87 8.04 25.60 2.77
C TYR A 87 8.12 24.38 1.85
N GLY A 88 9.28 23.69 1.86
CA GLY A 88 9.50 22.52 1.04
C GLY A 88 9.57 22.81 -0.47
N LEU A 89 9.28 21.77 -1.26
CA LEU A 89 9.29 21.73 -2.72
C LEU A 89 8.00 21.08 -3.26
N PRO A 90 6.80 21.55 -2.90
CA PRO A 90 5.56 20.83 -3.19
C PRO A 90 5.25 20.71 -4.69
N LYS A 91 5.84 21.54 -5.53
CA LYS A 91 5.63 21.58 -6.99
C LYS A 91 6.86 21.14 -7.79
N ALA A 92 7.92 20.67 -7.11
CA ALA A 92 9.19 20.38 -7.76
C ALA A 92 9.67 18.96 -7.45
N THR A 93 10.60 18.49 -8.27
CA THR A 93 11.36 17.26 -8.03
C THR A 93 12.61 17.59 -7.21
N LEU A 94 12.85 16.85 -6.13
CA LEU A 94 14.13 16.80 -5.42
C LEU A 94 14.91 15.57 -5.88
N GLN A 95 16.06 15.81 -6.50
CA GLN A 95 17.03 14.75 -6.82
C GLN A 95 18.23 14.86 -5.89
N VAL A 96 18.52 13.80 -5.14
CA VAL A 96 19.70 13.73 -4.27
C VAL A 96 20.71 12.78 -4.90
N THR A 97 21.90 13.29 -5.24
CA THR A 97 22.92 12.48 -5.92
C THR A 97 23.62 11.55 -4.98
N SER A 98 24.23 10.51 -5.51
CA SER A 98 25.01 9.53 -4.73
C SER A 98 26.07 10.20 -3.85
N GLY A 99 26.20 9.74 -2.61
CA GLY A 99 27.12 10.31 -1.62
C GLY A 99 26.65 11.60 -0.96
N THR A 100 25.49 12.18 -1.38
CA THR A 100 24.92 13.40 -0.79
C THR A 100 23.86 13.06 0.23
N THR A 101 23.85 13.79 1.36
CA THR A 101 22.77 13.75 2.34
C THR A 101 22.02 15.08 2.34
N PHE A 102 20.73 15.01 2.18
CA PHE A 102 19.81 16.13 2.32
C PHE A 102 19.15 16.04 3.70
N GLU A 103 19.51 16.98 4.58
CA GLU A 103 19.04 16.99 5.98
C GLU A 103 17.73 17.78 6.09
N ALA A 104 16.60 17.07 6.14
CA ALA A 104 15.29 17.68 6.37
C ALA A 104 15.06 18.09 7.84
N GLY A 105 15.90 17.61 8.76
CA GLY A 105 15.82 17.92 10.18
C GLY A 105 14.48 17.49 10.80
N ALA A 106 13.98 18.32 11.72
CA ALA A 106 12.67 18.12 12.36
C ALA A 106 11.51 18.80 11.60
N ASN A 107 11.78 19.46 10.50
CA ASN A 107 10.78 20.18 9.73
C ASN A 107 9.82 19.22 9.03
N SER A 108 8.53 19.55 9.06
CA SER A 108 7.54 18.88 8.22
C SER A 108 7.39 19.68 6.93
N MET A 109 7.53 19.01 5.79
CA MET A 109 7.51 19.66 4.49
C MET A 109 6.91 18.76 3.42
N SER A 110 6.51 19.39 2.30
CA SER A 110 6.03 18.68 1.11
C SER A 110 7.08 18.73 0.00
N ILE A 111 7.25 17.60 -0.71
CA ILE A 111 8.13 17.49 -1.88
C ILE A 111 7.31 16.83 -2.99
N GLY A 112 7.30 17.45 -4.18
CA GLY A 112 6.50 17.00 -5.31
C GLY A 112 6.85 15.60 -5.78
N HIS A 113 8.13 15.38 -6.02
CA HIS A 113 8.70 14.09 -6.39
C HIS A 113 10.11 13.94 -5.83
N VAL A 114 10.53 12.71 -5.51
CA VAL A 114 11.89 12.43 -5.01
C VAL A 114 12.56 11.35 -5.86
N LYS A 115 13.84 11.57 -6.19
CA LYS A 115 14.65 10.62 -6.95
C LYS A 115 16.15 10.76 -6.63
N GLY A 116 16.97 9.88 -7.20
CA GLY A 116 18.43 9.88 -7.05
C GLY A 116 18.93 8.68 -6.24
N ASP A 117 20.19 8.72 -5.86
CA ASP A 117 20.88 7.62 -5.19
C ASP A 117 21.57 8.06 -3.88
N GLY A 118 21.21 9.25 -3.39
CA GLY A 118 21.66 9.80 -2.12
C GLY A 118 20.74 9.47 -0.95
N THR A 119 20.79 10.30 0.09
CA THR A 119 19.99 10.11 1.30
C THR A 119 19.19 11.39 1.63
N ILE A 120 17.93 11.24 2.00
CA ILE A 120 17.15 12.26 2.71
C ILE A 120 17.07 11.83 4.16
N ASN A 121 17.60 12.64 5.08
CA ASN A 121 17.59 12.35 6.52
C ASN A 121 16.73 13.37 7.28
N GLY A 122 15.99 12.91 8.29
CA GLY A 122 15.20 13.82 9.11
C GLY A 122 14.39 13.09 10.18
N THR A 123 13.68 13.86 11.01
CA THR A 123 12.78 13.35 12.05
C THR A 123 11.35 13.90 11.90
N GLY A 124 11.17 14.89 11.04
CA GLY A 124 9.87 15.47 10.70
C GLY A 124 9.03 14.58 9.79
N THR A 125 7.93 15.14 9.27
CA THR A 125 7.07 14.46 8.30
C THR A 125 7.35 14.96 6.88
N LEU A 126 7.78 14.08 6.00
CA LEU A 126 7.92 14.34 4.58
C LEU A 126 6.64 13.91 3.85
N THR A 127 5.88 14.86 3.33
CA THR A 127 4.75 14.59 2.42
C THR A 127 5.31 14.54 1.00
N ILE A 128 5.22 13.39 0.33
CA ILE A 128 5.81 13.16 -0.99
C ILE A 128 4.75 12.71 -2.01
N GLY A 129 4.94 13.06 -3.28
CA GLY A 129 4.15 12.54 -4.40
C GLY A 129 3.07 13.48 -4.92
N THR A 130 3.10 14.78 -4.63
CA THR A 130 2.11 15.75 -5.14
C THR A 130 2.17 15.93 -6.66
N LEU A 131 3.27 15.54 -7.33
CA LEU A 131 3.40 15.55 -8.80
C LEU A 131 2.81 14.32 -9.49
N ASN A 132 2.30 13.33 -8.73
CA ASN A 132 1.66 12.13 -9.28
C ASN A 132 2.58 11.22 -10.14
N GLU A 133 3.88 11.35 -9.97
CA GLU A 133 4.88 10.58 -10.72
C GLU A 133 5.22 9.25 -10.03
N GLU A 134 5.76 8.31 -10.81
CA GLU A 134 6.28 7.05 -10.29
C GLU A 134 7.63 7.28 -9.60
N MET A 135 7.72 6.92 -8.31
CA MET A 135 8.90 7.14 -7.48
C MET A 135 9.68 5.85 -7.27
N LEU A 136 11.01 5.98 -7.22
CA LEU A 136 11.97 4.95 -6.80
C LEU A 136 12.05 3.69 -7.67
N LYS A 137 11.46 3.64 -8.85
CA LYS A 137 11.52 2.45 -9.71
C LYS A 137 12.97 2.03 -10.04
N THR A 138 13.84 3.00 -10.35
CA THR A 138 15.25 2.77 -10.68
C THR A 138 16.21 3.46 -9.72
N SER A 139 15.70 4.21 -8.77
CA SER A 139 16.44 5.03 -7.81
C SER A 139 16.80 4.23 -6.58
N LYS A 140 18.00 4.46 -6.04
CA LYS A 140 18.47 3.88 -4.77
C LYS A 140 18.38 4.89 -3.62
N LEU A 141 17.63 5.97 -3.81
CA LEU A 141 17.43 7.00 -2.78
C LEU A 141 16.99 6.36 -1.46
N GLN A 142 17.64 6.75 -0.37
CA GLN A 142 17.27 6.34 0.98
C GLN A 142 16.59 7.49 1.72
N ILE A 143 15.56 7.18 2.48
CA ILE A 143 14.94 8.10 3.43
C ILE A 143 15.18 7.53 4.81
N THR A 144 15.82 8.30 5.69
CA THR A 144 16.21 7.84 7.02
C THR A 144 15.58 8.69 8.12
N GLY A 145 15.06 8.04 9.16
CA GLY A 145 14.48 8.66 10.34
C GLY A 145 13.13 9.36 10.15
N ALA A 146 12.89 9.97 9.01
CA ALA A 146 11.69 10.74 8.72
C ALA A 146 10.41 9.87 8.70
N ARG A 147 9.30 10.47 9.12
CA ARG A 147 7.97 9.94 8.81
C ARG A 147 7.62 10.32 7.38
N VAL A 148 7.10 9.38 6.62
CA VAL A 148 6.70 9.64 5.23
C VAL A 148 5.20 9.53 5.07
N ARG A 149 4.59 10.56 4.50
CA ARG A 149 3.21 10.56 4.03
C ARG A 149 3.21 10.62 2.50
N LYS A 150 2.91 9.49 1.85
CA LYS A 150 2.73 9.44 0.40
C LYS A 150 1.33 9.93 0.05
N VAL A 151 1.26 10.90 -0.87
CA VAL A 151 0.02 11.48 -1.41
C VAL A 151 0.01 11.41 -2.93
N GLY A 152 -1.05 11.95 -3.55
CA GLY A 152 -1.21 11.97 -5.01
C GLY A 152 -1.45 10.59 -5.59
N SER A 153 -1.68 10.51 -6.90
CA SER A 153 -2.03 9.27 -7.61
C SER A 153 -0.82 8.45 -8.08
N GLY A 154 0.41 8.98 -7.94
CA GLY A 154 1.63 8.31 -8.39
C GLY A 154 1.95 7.03 -7.61
N ILE A 155 2.90 6.25 -8.12
CA ILE A 155 3.31 4.96 -7.58
C ILE A 155 4.64 5.12 -6.84
N TRP A 156 4.75 4.52 -5.66
CA TRP A 156 6.02 4.33 -4.97
C TRP A 156 6.42 2.85 -5.06
N ASN A 157 7.44 2.57 -5.89
CA ASN A 157 7.93 1.21 -6.09
C ASN A 157 9.00 0.86 -5.07
N LEU A 158 8.84 -0.28 -4.41
CA LEU A 158 9.84 -0.86 -3.52
C LEU A 158 10.19 -2.29 -3.91
N ALA A 159 11.49 -2.52 -4.07
CA ALA A 159 12.10 -3.82 -4.26
C ALA A 159 13.23 -4.02 -3.22
N ALA A 160 13.81 -5.19 -3.15
CA ALA A 160 14.94 -5.44 -2.25
C ALA A 160 16.14 -4.51 -2.53
N THR A 161 16.32 -4.07 -3.78
CA THR A 161 17.42 -3.21 -4.22
C THR A 161 17.30 -1.75 -3.79
N ASN A 162 16.09 -1.29 -3.43
CA ASN A 162 15.81 0.07 -2.98
C ASN A 162 14.99 0.10 -1.67
N ALA A 163 15.09 -0.96 -0.88
CA ALA A 163 14.44 -1.06 0.42
C ALA A 163 14.85 0.10 1.34
N GLN A 164 13.88 0.63 2.10
CA GLN A 164 14.06 1.77 3.01
C GLN A 164 14.31 1.25 4.44
N ALA A 165 15.52 0.80 4.72
CA ALA A 165 15.84 0.08 5.96
C ALA A 165 15.69 0.92 7.24
N SER A 166 15.87 2.23 7.15
CA SER A 166 15.92 3.15 8.31
C SER A 166 14.86 4.24 8.26
N ILE A 167 13.83 4.07 7.45
CA ILE A 167 12.69 5.00 7.38
C ILE A 167 11.91 4.99 8.72
N GLY A 168 11.30 6.09 9.07
CA GLY A 168 10.37 6.17 10.19
C GLY A 168 9.00 5.55 9.89
N ALA A 169 7.92 6.13 10.40
CA ALA A 169 6.58 5.64 10.05
C ALA A 169 6.21 5.99 8.60
N VAL A 170 5.42 5.13 7.94
CA VAL A 170 4.96 5.33 6.57
C VAL A 170 3.43 5.36 6.52
N THR A 171 2.88 6.41 5.90
CA THR A 171 1.44 6.53 5.62
C THR A 171 1.22 6.64 4.12
N ILE A 172 0.42 5.74 3.55
CA ILE A 172 -0.03 5.79 2.17
C ILE A 172 -1.43 6.40 2.16
N ALA A 173 -1.52 7.67 1.84
CA ALA A 173 -2.77 8.43 1.87
C ALA A 173 -3.37 8.66 0.47
N GLY A 174 -2.62 8.34 -0.58
CA GLY A 174 -3.07 8.39 -1.95
C GLY A 174 -2.12 7.68 -2.88
N GLY A 175 -2.63 7.25 -4.05
CA GLY A 175 -1.89 6.44 -5.00
C GLY A 175 -1.45 5.10 -4.44
N GLU A 176 -0.31 4.61 -4.86
CA GLU A 176 0.09 3.22 -4.65
C GLU A 176 1.46 3.11 -3.98
N LEU A 177 1.57 2.23 -2.99
CA LEU A 177 2.82 1.59 -2.59
C LEU A 177 2.86 0.21 -3.25
N ARG A 178 3.76 0.05 -4.20
CA ARG A 178 3.94 -1.18 -4.95
C ARG A 178 5.15 -1.94 -4.44
N LEU A 179 4.93 -3.17 -4.01
CA LEU A 179 5.97 -4.06 -3.53
C LEU A 179 6.38 -5.01 -4.64
N ASP A 180 7.68 -5.14 -4.92
CA ASP A 180 8.22 -6.05 -5.91
C ASP A 180 9.47 -6.79 -5.41
N ASP A 181 9.28 -7.61 -4.37
CA ASP A 181 10.29 -8.54 -3.87
C ASP A 181 9.72 -9.96 -3.79
N THR A 182 10.16 -10.81 -4.70
CA THR A 182 9.75 -12.22 -4.77
C THR A 182 10.49 -13.11 -3.78
N SER A 183 11.58 -12.63 -3.20
CA SER A 183 12.41 -13.39 -2.28
C SER A 183 11.82 -13.44 -0.87
N PHE A 184 11.06 -12.41 -0.48
CA PHE A 184 10.54 -12.18 0.86
C PHE A 184 11.61 -12.18 1.97
N LYS A 185 12.88 -11.98 1.61
CA LYS A 185 13.99 -11.96 2.56
C LYS A 185 14.16 -10.59 3.20
N THR A 186 13.87 -9.52 2.45
CA THR A 186 14.09 -8.14 2.87
C THR A 186 12.82 -7.53 3.46
N LEU A 187 12.92 -6.89 4.62
CA LEU A 187 11.90 -5.95 5.11
C LEU A 187 12.01 -4.67 4.27
N LEU A 188 11.06 -4.44 3.36
CA LEU A 188 11.16 -3.36 2.37
C LEU A 188 11.11 -1.96 2.99
N LEU A 189 10.50 -1.80 4.16
CA LEU A 189 10.45 -0.56 4.95
C LEU A 189 11.14 -0.72 6.31
N GLY A 190 12.08 -1.61 6.44
CA GLY A 190 12.76 -1.91 7.69
C GLY A 190 11.76 -2.25 8.79
N LYS A 191 11.94 -1.65 9.98
CA LYS A 191 11.05 -1.86 11.14
C LYS A 191 9.80 -0.96 11.12
N ALA A 192 9.67 -0.07 10.13
CA ALA A 192 8.50 0.80 10.02
C ALA A 192 7.24 -0.01 9.65
N GLY A 193 6.16 0.25 10.35
CA GLY A 193 4.83 -0.20 9.92
C GLY A 193 4.28 0.72 8.82
N VAL A 194 3.34 0.19 8.05
CA VAL A 194 2.62 0.94 7.01
C VAL A 194 1.19 1.20 7.48
N THR A 195 0.77 2.47 7.40
CA THR A 195 -0.64 2.85 7.58
C THR A 195 -1.22 3.24 6.22
N VAL A 196 -2.35 2.64 5.83
CA VAL A 196 -3.08 2.96 4.61
C VAL A 196 -4.32 3.75 4.99
N THR A 197 -4.48 4.94 4.41
CA THR A 197 -5.62 5.83 4.69
C THR A 197 -6.20 6.35 3.38
N ASP A 198 -7.35 6.98 3.47
CA ASP A 198 -8.01 7.70 2.37
C ASP A 198 -8.17 6.82 1.10
N SER A 199 -7.50 7.18 0.01
CA SER A 199 -7.48 6.43 -1.25
C SER A 199 -6.16 5.67 -1.50
N GLY A 200 -5.35 5.48 -0.46
CA GLY A 200 -4.08 4.76 -0.56
C GLY A 200 -4.27 3.29 -0.90
N LEU A 201 -3.37 2.75 -1.69
CA LEU A 201 -3.29 1.35 -2.07
C LEU A 201 -1.93 0.77 -1.72
N VAL A 202 -1.91 -0.37 -1.04
CA VAL A 202 -0.71 -1.19 -0.89
C VAL A 202 -0.93 -2.49 -1.64
N GLN A 203 -0.09 -2.76 -2.63
CA GLN A 203 -0.18 -3.99 -3.42
C GLN A 203 1.18 -4.58 -3.78
N GLY A 204 1.16 -5.77 -4.36
CA GLY A 204 2.34 -6.44 -4.86
C GLY A 204 2.79 -7.61 -3.99
N ARG A 205 4.08 -7.89 -4.05
CA ARG A 205 4.74 -9.00 -3.36
C ARG A 205 5.90 -8.48 -2.55
N GLY A 206 5.95 -8.84 -1.28
CA GLY A 206 7.07 -8.42 -0.44
C GLY A 206 6.82 -8.63 1.03
N LYS A 207 7.83 -8.30 1.83
CA LYS A 207 7.82 -8.44 3.27
C LYS A 207 7.83 -7.08 3.95
N LEU A 208 6.91 -6.87 4.87
CA LEU A 208 6.76 -5.67 5.69
C LEU A 208 6.76 -6.01 7.18
N GLN A 209 6.99 -5.04 8.04
CA GLN A 209 6.90 -5.25 9.48
C GLN A 209 5.46 -5.44 9.95
N ALA A 210 4.58 -4.49 9.64
CA ALA A 210 3.17 -4.49 10.02
C ALA A 210 2.36 -3.62 9.08
N ILE A 211 1.05 -3.84 8.99
CA ILE A 211 0.15 -3.04 8.16
C ILE A 211 -1.10 -2.66 8.95
N THR A 212 -1.47 -1.38 8.91
CA THR A 212 -2.75 -0.89 9.41
C THR A 212 -3.53 -0.25 8.27
N VAL A 213 -4.72 -0.75 7.96
CA VAL A 213 -5.64 -0.17 6.97
C VAL A 213 -6.75 0.54 7.72
N ASN A 214 -6.76 1.86 7.60
CA ASN A 214 -7.78 2.75 8.17
C ASN A 214 -8.34 3.69 7.09
N GLY A 215 -8.91 3.13 6.07
CA GLY A 215 -9.26 3.67 4.78
C GLY A 215 -8.38 3.06 3.69
N GLY A 216 -8.72 3.22 2.42
CA GLY A 216 -7.94 2.68 1.30
C GLY A 216 -7.99 1.14 1.16
N THR A 217 -6.97 0.58 0.51
CA THR A 217 -6.99 -0.82 0.06
C THR A 217 -5.65 -1.52 0.32
N LEU A 218 -5.72 -2.76 0.77
CA LEU A 218 -4.62 -3.73 0.80
C LEU A 218 -4.93 -4.81 -0.24
N ALA A 219 -4.08 -4.97 -1.25
CA ALA A 219 -4.27 -5.91 -2.35
C ALA A 219 -3.00 -6.76 -2.57
N PRO A 220 -2.77 -7.83 -1.79
CA PRO A 220 -1.64 -8.71 -2.02
C PRO A 220 -1.65 -9.32 -3.41
N GLY A 221 -0.46 -9.50 -4.00
CA GLY A 221 -0.30 -10.10 -5.33
C GLY A 221 0.15 -9.10 -6.39
N THR A 222 0.55 -9.62 -7.55
CA THR A 222 1.08 -8.79 -8.63
C THR A 222 0.01 -7.95 -9.31
N TYR A 223 0.37 -6.74 -9.68
CA TYR A 223 -0.47 -5.84 -10.49
C TYR A 223 -0.48 -6.18 -11.99
N TYR A 224 0.44 -7.04 -12.46
CA TYR A 224 0.48 -7.49 -13.85
C TYR A 224 -0.46 -8.68 -14.07
N GLY A 225 -1.73 -8.43 -14.41
CA GLY A 225 -2.68 -9.38 -14.98
C GLY A 225 -2.83 -10.78 -14.37
N ASN A 226 -1.87 -11.23 -13.58
CA ASN A 226 -1.84 -12.55 -12.98
C ASN A 226 -2.16 -12.54 -11.47
N HIS A 227 -2.16 -11.41 -10.79
CA HIS A 227 -2.51 -11.20 -9.38
C HIS A 227 -2.07 -12.32 -8.40
N TYR A 228 -0.95 -13.00 -8.67
CA TYR A 228 -0.45 -14.08 -7.82
C TYR A 228 0.69 -13.60 -6.91
N GLY A 229 0.91 -14.34 -5.83
CA GLY A 229 1.88 -14.00 -4.80
C GLY A 229 1.25 -13.24 -3.66
N GLY A 230 2.02 -12.83 -2.68
CA GLY A 230 1.45 -12.29 -1.45
C GLY A 230 2.29 -11.26 -0.76
N ILE A 231 1.70 -10.69 0.27
CA ILE A 231 2.38 -9.86 1.24
C ILE A 231 2.59 -10.69 2.51
N ARG A 232 3.82 -10.61 3.04
CA ARG A 232 4.19 -11.19 4.34
C ARG A 232 4.43 -10.10 5.35
N THR A 233 4.00 -10.30 6.59
CA THR A 233 4.34 -9.41 7.69
C THR A 233 4.95 -10.18 8.86
N GLU A 234 5.92 -9.58 9.55
CA GLU A 234 6.45 -10.14 10.79
C GLU A 234 5.50 -9.90 11.97
N GLY A 235 4.86 -8.74 11.99
CA GLY A 235 3.92 -8.31 13.01
C GLY A 235 2.46 -8.43 12.55
N ASN A 236 1.64 -7.53 13.08
CA ASN A 236 0.21 -7.54 12.90
C ASN A 236 -0.24 -6.93 11.58
N VAL A 237 -1.39 -7.39 11.10
CA VAL A 237 -2.18 -6.70 10.07
C VAL A 237 -3.56 -6.36 10.65
N THR A 238 -3.94 -5.09 10.58
CA THR A 238 -5.21 -4.60 11.11
C THR A 238 -5.98 -3.87 10.01
N LEU A 239 -7.16 -4.36 9.66
CA LEU A 239 -8.13 -3.69 8.81
C LEU A 239 -9.26 -3.16 9.69
N SER A 240 -9.22 -1.88 10.05
CA SER A 240 -10.26 -1.21 10.85
C SER A 240 -11.34 -0.61 9.97
N LYS A 241 -10.95 -0.05 8.83
CA LYS A 241 -11.80 0.55 7.80
C LYS A 241 -11.11 0.41 6.46
N GLY A 242 -11.85 0.17 5.39
CA GLY A 242 -11.30 0.01 4.04
C GLY A 242 -11.46 -1.41 3.51
N ARG A 243 -10.50 -1.87 2.71
CA ARG A 243 -10.68 -3.09 1.94
C ARG A 243 -9.42 -3.97 1.90
N LEU A 244 -9.62 -5.28 2.04
CA LEU A 244 -8.65 -6.31 1.65
C LEU A 244 -9.16 -6.96 0.36
N GLU A 245 -8.37 -6.91 -0.70
CA GLU A 245 -8.69 -7.52 -2.00
C GLU A 245 -7.79 -8.72 -2.27
N LEU A 246 -8.39 -9.85 -2.61
CA LEU A 246 -7.69 -11.10 -2.88
C LEU A 246 -8.18 -11.70 -4.19
N THR A 247 -7.28 -12.23 -5.02
CA THR A 247 -7.61 -12.80 -6.32
C THR A 247 -7.19 -14.26 -6.41
N ILE A 248 -8.08 -15.13 -6.83
CA ILE A 248 -7.79 -16.52 -7.18
C ILE A 248 -7.53 -16.57 -8.67
N THR A 249 -6.33 -17.01 -9.10
CA THR A 249 -5.83 -16.72 -10.44
C THR A 249 -5.88 -17.88 -11.44
N ASN A 250 -5.61 -19.10 -11.00
CA ASN A 250 -5.75 -20.29 -11.87
C ASN A 250 -5.78 -21.60 -11.07
N ASN A 251 -6.10 -22.72 -11.71
CA ASN A 251 -6.25 -24.03 -11.09
C ASN A 251 -4.95 -24.86 -11.02
N ARG A 252 -3.86 -24.43 -11.64
CA ARG A 252 -2.63 -25.27 -11.73
C ARG A 252 -2.03 -25.59 -10.39
N ASN A 253 -2.07 -24.64 -9.48
CA ASN A 253 -1.65 -24.86 -8.09
C ASN A 253 -2.33 -23.81 -7.20
N LEU A 254 -3.44 -24.16 -6.58
CA LEU A 254 -4.20 -23.27 -5.70
C LEU A 254 -3.38 -22.78 -4.50
N ALA A 255 -2.30 -23.45 -4.15
CA ALA A 255 -1.39 -23.00 -3.10
C ALA A 255 -0.51 -21.80 -3.52
N THR A 256 -0.21 -21.64 -4.81
CA THR A 256 0.68 -20.60 -5.33
C THR A 256 0.02 -19.65 -6.33
N SER A 257 -1.06 -20.10 -6.98
CA SER A 257 -1.74 -19.36 -8.04
C SER A 257 -2.91 -18.53 -7.51
N ARG A 258 -2.64 -17.76 -6.48
CA ARG A 258 -3.57 -16.82 -5.86
C ARG A 258 -2.82 -15.66 -5.24
N SER A 259 -3.52 -14.58 -4.94
CA SER A 259 -3.01 -13.62 -3.97
C SER A 259 -3.23 -14.15 -2.54
N TYR A 260 -2.32 -13.83 -1.64
CA TYR A 260 -2.40 -14.28 -0.25
C TYR A 260 -1.77 -13.29 0.72
N LEU A 261 -2.16 -13.40 1.99
CA LEU A 261 -1.61 -12.65 3.09
C LEU A 261 -1.02 -13.62 4.13
N GLU A 262 0.25 -13.43 4.49
CA GLU A 262 0.93 -14.23 5.52
C GLU A 262 1.32 -13.30 6.67
N VAL A 263 0.72 -13.49 7.84
CA VAL A 263 0.82 -12.59 8.99
C VAL A 263 1.50 -13.32 10.15
N GLY A 264 2.71 -12.87 10.53
CA GLY A 264 3.42 -13.46 11.66
C GLY A 264 2.74 -13.22 13.01
N GLY A 265 2.05 -12.09 13.15
CA GLY A 265 1.30 -11.72 14.33
C GLY A 265 -0.21 -11.99 14.23
N THR A 266 -1.01 -11.04 14.70
CA THR A 266 -2.47 -11.08 14.65
C THR A 266 -3.00 -10.43 13.37
N LEU A 267 -3.87 -11.15 12.65
CA LEU A 267 -4.70 -10.62 11.58
C LEU A 267 -6.05 -10.19 12.15
N THR A 268 -6.34 -8.89 12.15
CA THR A 268 -7.62 -8.33 12.59
C THR A 268 -8.37 -7.77 11.39
N LEU A 269 -9.53 -8.33 11.06
CA LEU A 269 -10.37 -7.89 9.93
C LEU A 269 -11.74 -7.45 10.45
N ASN A 270 -12.01 -6.12 10.41
CA ASN A 270 -13.26 -5.52 10.89
C ASN A 270 -14.07 -4.81 9.78
N ASP A 271 -13.60 -4.86 8.53
CA ASP A 271 -14.30 -4.25 7.40
C ASP A 271 -14.25 -5.17 6.16
N SER A 272 -14.23 -4.63 4.98
CA SER A 272 -14.50 -5.32 3.73
C SER A 272 -13.38 -6.28 3.31
N VAL A 273 -13.70 -7.53 3.04
CA VAL A 273 -12.84 -8.49 2.35
C VAL A 273 -13.50 -8.88 1.04
N VAL A 274 -12.84 -8.62 -0.08
CA VAL A 274 -13.37 -8.88 -1.42
C VAL A 274 -12.50 -9.93 -2.10
N VAL A 275 -13.12 -10.99 -2.58
CA VAL A 275 -12.45 -12.04 -3.35
C VAL A 275 -12.86 -11.93 -4.80
N TYR A 276 -11.87 -11.98 -5.69
CA TYR A 276 -12.05 -11.98 -7.14
C TYR A 276 -11.61 -13.31 -7.73
N LEU A 277 -12.26 -13.71 -8.83
CA LEU A 277 -11.81 -14.79 -9.70
C LEU A 277 -11.24 -14.18 -10.97
N SER A 278 -10.09 -14.62 -11.41
CA SER A 278 -9.59 -14.27 -12.74
C SER A 278 -10.20 -15.18 -13.80
N ASP A 279 -10.18 -14.74 -15.05
CA ASP A 279 -10.67 -15.50 -16.21
C ASP A 279 -9.93 -16.85 -16.43
N ARG A 280 -8.80 -17.03 -15.75
CA ARG A 280 -7.97 -18.24 -15.84
C ARG A 280 -8.29 -19.29 -14.76
N TYR A 281 -9.19 -18.97 -13.85
CA TYR A 281 -9.63 -19.88 -12.82
C TYR A 281 -10.99 -20.49 -13.20
N THR A 282 -11.03 -21.78 -13.27
CA THR A 282 -12.28 -22.53 -13.47
C THR A 282 -12.64 -23.21 -12.14
N PRO A 283 -13.67 -22.74 -11.43
CA PRO A 283 -14.08 -23.30 -10.15
C PRO A 283 -14.45 -24.79 -10.27
N ALA A 284 -14.04 -25.60 -9.29
CA ALA A 284 -14.41 -26.99 -9.20
C ALA A 284 -14.83 -27.34 -7.77
N VAL A 285 -15.83 -28.22 -7.63
CA VAL A 285 -16.23 -28.77 -6.33
C VAL A 285 -15.04 -29.49 -5.71
N GLY A 286 -14.76 -29.22 -4.44
CA GLY A 286 -13.61 -29.75 -3.72
C GLY A 286 -12.39 -28.81 -3.73
N ASP A 287 -12.39 -27.72 -4.50
CA ASP A 287 -11.34 -26.72 -4.42
C ASP A 287 -11.25 -26.15 -3.00
N SER A 288 -10.01 -26.01 -2.51
CA SER A 288 -9.71 -25.48 -1.18
C SER A 288 -8.59 -24.46 -1.30
N ILE A 289 -8.91 -23.21 -1.00
CA ILE A 289 -8.06 -22.05 -1.21
C ILE A 289 -7.74 -21.39 0.12
N VAL A 290 -6.47 -21.33 0.49
CA VAL A 290 -6.00 -20.61 1.68
C VAL A 290 -5.73 -19.16 1.28
N LEU A 291 -6.54 -18.22 1.71
CA LEU A 291 -6.41 -16.79 1.39
C LEU A 291 -5.43 -16.07 2.32
N TRP A 292 -5.34 -16.51 3.58
CA TRP A 292 -4.36 -16.02 4.53
C TRP A 292 -3.93 -17.07 5.54
N THR A 293 -2.78 -16.84 6.12
CA THR A 293 -2.31 -17.50 7.34
C THR A 293 -1.89 -16.43 8.35
N ALA A 294 -2.17 -16.66 9.63
CA ALA A 294 -1.82 -15.73 10.70
C ALA A 294 -1.45 -16.47 11.99
N GLY A 295 -0.65 -15.85 12.84
CA GLY A 295 -0.42 -16.36 14.19
C GLY A 295 -1.71 -16.40 15.01
N LYS A 296 -2.59 -15.39 14.83
CA LYS A 296 -3.92 -15.29 15.43
C LYS A 296 -4.87 -14.56 14.51
N PHE A 297 -6.14 -14.93 14.52
CA PHE A 297 -7.20 -14.20 13.82
C PHE A 297 -8.13 -13.49 14.83
N ALA A 298 -8.61 -12.30 14.46
CA ALA A 298 -9.60 -11.52 15.20
C ALA A 298 -10.49 -10.73 14.23
N GLY A 299 -11.67 -10.35 14.72
CA GLY A 299 -12.61 -9.51 13.97
C GLY A 299 -13.74 -10.28 13.30
N LYS A 300 -14.58 -9.51 12.59
CA LYS A 300 -15.74 -10.02 11.83
C LYS A 300 -15.83 -9.24 10.51
N PRO A 301 -15.11 -9.69 9.45
CA PRO A 301 -15.13 -9.00 8.17
C PRO A 301 -16.48 -9.12 7.46
N LYS A 302 -16.78 -8.13 6.63
CA LYS A 302 -17.83 -8.20 5.62
C LYS A 302 -17.24 -8.84 4.37
N VAL A 303 -17.54 -10.11 4.14
CA VAL A 303 -16.94 -10.87 3.02
C VAL A 303 -17.83 -10.75 1.79
N SER A 304 -17.24 -10.36 0.65
CA SER A 304 -17.85 -10.38 -0.66
C SER A 304 -17.17 -11.44 -1.53
N LEU A 305 -17.92 -12.45 -1.93
CA LEU A 305 -17.46 -13.56 -2.75
C LEU A 305 -18.07 -13.46 -4.15
N PRO A 306 -17.32 -13.83 -5.20
CA PRO A 306 -17.82 -13.84 -6.57
C PRO A 306 -18.86 -14.95 -6.76
N THR A 307 -19.73 -14.79 -7.75
CA THR A 307 -20.70 -15.80 -8.13
C THR A 307 -20.00 -17.03 -8.73
N LEU A 308 -20.40 -18.22 -8.28
CA LEU A 308 -19.94 -19.48 -8.84
C LEU A 308 -20.92 -20.02 -9.92
N PRO A 309 -20.44 -20.91 -10.82
CA PRO A 309 -21.31 -21.64 -11.73
C PRO A 309 -22.43 -22.39 -11.02
N ALA A 310 -23.49 -22.69 -11.76
CA ALA A 310 -24.64 -23.46 -11.24
C ALA A 310 -24.19 -24.80 -10.64
N GLY A 311 -24.79 -25.18 -9.53
CA GLY A 311 -24.46 -26.40 -8.81
C GLY A 311 -23.28 -26.29 -7.84
N MET A 312 -22.66 -25.11 -7.71
CA MET A 312 -21.58 -24.85 -6.78
C MET A 312 -21.93 -23.74 -5.77
N MET A 313 -21.36 -23.80 -4.61
CA MET A 313 -21.46 -22.77 -3.58
C MET A 313 -20.15 -22.60 -2.82
N TRP A 314 -19.92 -21.41 -2.31
CA TRP A 314 -18.81 -21.17 -1.39
C TRP A 314 -19.12 -21.76 -0.01
N ASP A 315 -18.16 -22.47 0.56
CA ASP A 315 -18.11 -22.81 1.97
C ASP A 315 -17.02 -21.91 2.61
N ASP A 316 -17.48 -20.89 3.31
CA ASP A 316 -16.66 -19.90 4.02
C ASP A 316 -16.57 -20.15 5.53
N SER A 317 -17.07 -21.30 5.99
CA SER A 317 -17.13 -21.65 7.42
C SER A 317 -15.76 -21.65 8.10
N ALA A 318 -14.68 -21.91 7.36
CA ALA A 318 -13.30 -21.86 7.83
C ALA A 318 -12.55 -20.56 7.47
N LEU A 319 -13.25 -19.58 6.92
CA LEU A 319 -12.60 -18.34 6.48
C LEU A 319 -12.17 -17.47 7.66
N CYS A 320 -13.02 -17.29 8.66
CA CYS A 320 -12.73 -16.45 9.83
C CYS A 320 -11.88 -17.19 10.87
N GLY A 321 -10.68 -17.60 10.48
CA GLY A 321 -9.72 -18.31 11.32
C GLY A 321 -8.27 -17.90 11.03
N ALA A 322 -7.34 -18.41 11.83
CA ALA A 322 -5.90 -18.17 11.63
C ALA A 322 -5.42 -18.65 10.25
N ASN A 323 -6.07 -19.70 9.73
CA ASN A 323 -5.95 -20.13 8.33
C ASN A 323 -7.28 -19.81 7.66
N GLY A 324 -7.34 -18.73 6.91
CA GLY A 324 -8.54 -18.31 6.20
C GLY A 324 -8.76 -19.18 4.96
N VAL A 325 -9.53 -20.25 5.10
CA VAL A 325 -9.78 -21.23 4.04
C VAL A 325 -11.16 -21.00 3.43
N LEU A 326 -11.19 -20.89 2.11
CA LEU A 326 -12.40 -20.83 1.30
C LEU A 326 -12.48 -22.11 0.47
N LYS A 327 -13.63 -22.79 0.49
CA LYS A 327 -13.85 -24.04 -0.26
C LYS A 327 -15.01 -23.89 -1.23
N ILE A 328 -15.02 -24.74 -2.26
CA ILE A 328 -16.15 -24.87 -3.18
C ILE A 328 -16.84 -26.20 -2.88
N ALA A 329 -18.10 -26.11 -2.50
CA ALA A 329 -18.96 -27.25 -2.21
C ALA A 329 -20.04 -27.42 -3.27
N VAL A 330 -20.66 -28.60 -3.29
CA VAL A 330 -21.86 -28.82 -4.09
C VAL A 330 -23.00 -27.98 -3.54
N ASN A 331 -23.64 -27.20 -4.42
CA ASN A 331 -24.88 -26.54 -4.05
C ASN A 331 -26.03 -27.56 -4.11
N THR A 332 -26.40 -28.10 -2.97
CA THR A 332 -27.48 -29.09 -2.86
C THR A 332 -28.87 -28.53 -3.02
N GLY A 333 -29.00 -27.25 -3.40
CA GLY A 333 -30.30 -26.59 -3.58
C GLY A 333 -31.05 -26.24 -2.27
N ILE A 334 -30.44 -26.56 -1.11
CA ILE A 334 -30.96 -26.13 0.18
C ILE A 334 -30.35 -24.76 0.50
N TYR A 335 -30.90 -23.70 -0.07
CA TYR A 335 -30.48 -22.34 0.24
C TYR A 335 -30.64 -22.06 1.74
N GLY A 336 -29.54 -21.70 2.36
CA GLY A 336 -29.51 -21.28 3.74
C GLY A 336 -30.43 -20.07 3.97
N ILE A 337 -31.03 -20.01 5.13
CA ILE A 337 -31.90 -18.94 5.60
C ILE A 337 -31.10 -17.65 5.66
N ASN A 338 -31.61 -16.57 5.07
CA ASN A 338 -31.09 -15.24 5.32
C ASN A 338 -31.21 -14.93 6.83
N ALA A 339 -30.15 -14.39 7.43
CA ALA A 339 -30.05 -14.06 8.85
C ALA A 339 -30.78 -12.73 9.17
N ASP A 340 -31.99 -12.52 8.66
CA ASP A 340 -32.84 -11.35 8.95
C ASP A 340 -33.86 -11.57 10.07
N GLY A 341 -33.71 -12.63 10.85
CA GLY A 341 -34.43 -12.82 12.10
C GLY A 341 -35.93 -13.14 11.95
N THR A 342 -36.44 -13.32 10.76
CA THR A 342 -37.82 -13.76 10.54
C THR A 342 -37.85 -15.29 10.42
N SER A 343 -38.49 -15.96 11.38
CA SER A 343 -38.70 -17.40 11.37
C SER A 343 -39.66 -17.80 10.26
N ARG A 344 -39.14 -18.04 9.06
CA ARG A 344 -39.92 -18.52 7.94
C ARG A 344 -39.82 -20.03 7.87
N ARG A 345 -40.94 -20.71 8.00
CA ARG A 345 -41.04 -22.17 7.78
C ARG A 345 -40.86 -22.45 6.29
N LEU A 346 -39.89 -23.28 5.93
CA LEU A 346 -39.69 -23.76 4.57
C LEU A 346 -39.97 -25.27 4.54
N ILE A 347 -40.76 -25.72 3.56
CA ILE A 347 -41.17 -27.12 3.43
C ILE A 347 -40.74 -27.63 2.06
N PHE A 348 -40.11 -28.81 2.05
CA PHE A 348 -39.62 -29.45 0.85
C PHE A 348 -40.13 -30.89 0.77
N THR A 349 -40.35 -31.37 -0.45
CA THR A 349 -40.53 -32.82 -0.75
C THR A 349 -39.22 -33.57 -0.55
N LEU A 350 -39.24 -34.90 -0.47
CA LEU A 350 -38.03 -35.70 -0.30
C LEU A 350 -37.03 -35.61 -1.45
N ASP A 351 -37.49 -35.28 -2.65
CA ASP A 351 -36.67 -34.98 -3.83
C ASP A 351 -36.12 -33.55 -3.84
N GLY A 352 -36.33 -32.78 -2.76
CA GLY A 352 -35.76 -31.44 -2.57
C GLY A 352 -36.53 -30.28 -3.21
N LYS A 353 -37.70 -30.53 -3.78
CA LYS A 353 -38.56 -29.48 -4.38
C LYS A 353 -39.27 -28.71 -3.26
N ARG A 354 -39.10 -27.37 -3.24
CA ARG A 354 -39.83 -26.50 -2.31
C ARG A 354 -41.32 -26.52 -2.63
N VAL A 355 -42.13 -26.67 -1.60
CA VAL A 355 -43.60 -26.62 -1.67
C VAL A 355 -44.12 -25.43 -0.88
N ASN A 356 -45.41 -25.31 -0.67
CA ASN A 356 -46.01 -24.21 0.08
C ASN A 356 -45.47 -24.17 1.52
N ASP A 357 -45.37 -22.97 2.11
CA ASP A 357 -44.84 -22.74 3.45
C ASP A 357 -45.83 -23.17 4.57
N ASP A 358 -47.02 -23.61 4.21
CA ASP A 358 -48.03 -24.12 5.11
C ASP A 358 -48.24 -25.64 4.96
N LEU A 359 -47.84 -26.35 6.02
CA LEU A 359 -47.91 -27.83 6.06
C LEU A 359 -49.35 -28.34 5.95
N ASP A 360 -50.32 -27.56 6.45
CA ASP A 360 -51.72 -27.98 6.52
C ASP A 360 -52.38 -28.03 5.14
N ASN A 361 -51.86 -27.31 4.19
CA ASN A 361 -52.35 -27.25 2.81
C ASN A 361 -51.64 -28.22 1.84
N LEU A 362 -50.71 -29.09 2.33
CA LEU A 362 -50.03 -30.06 1.50
C LEU A 362 -50.73 -31.41 1.46
N PRO A 363 -50.63 -32.19 0.40
CA PRO A 363 -51.07 -33.57 0.34
C PRO A 363 -50.45 -34.48 1.43
N ALA A 364 -51.11 -35.59 1.75
CA ALA A 364 -50.48 -36.60 2.61
C ALA A 364 -49.13 -37.05 2.02
N GLY A 365 -48.09 -37.12 2.86
CA GLY A 365 -46.76 -37.43 2.40
C GLY A 365 -45.68 -37.08 3.42
N VAL A 366 -44.41 -37.39 3.08
CA VAL A 366 -43.26 -37.07 3.91
C VAL A 366 -42.58 -35.81 3.38
N TYR A 367 -42.38 -34.85 4.27
CA TYR A 367 -41.80 -33.54 3.96
C TYR A 367 -40.60 -33.28 4.84
N VAL A 368 -39.65 -32.50 4.35
CA VAL A 368 -38.55 -31.96 5.11
C VAL A 368 -38.90 -30.49 5.45
N VAL A 369 -39.03 -30.22 6.74
CA VAL A 369 -39.34 -28.90 7.29
C VAL A 369 -38.08 -28.27 7.83
N LYS A 370 -37.81 -27.01 7.44
CA LYS A 370 -36.74 -26.21 7.99
C LYS A 370 -37.35 -24.98 8.65
N GLU A 371 -37.16 -24.84 9.94
CA GLU A 371 -37.74 -23.78 10.78
C GLU A 371 -36.80 -23.49 11.96
N ASN A 372 -36.58 -22.21 12.27
CA ASN A 372 -35.75 -21.78 13.43
C ASN A 372 -34.36 -22.44 13.48
N GLY A 373 -33.69 -22.60 12.33
CA GLY A 373 -32.37 -23.22 12.25
C GLY A 373 -32.36 -24.73 12.41
N ARG A 374 -33.50 -25.39 12.61
CA ARG A 374 -33.64 -26.83 12.71
C ARG A 374 -34.23 -27.40 11.42
N THR A 375 -33.77 -28.59 11.05
CA THR A 375 -34.30 -29.35 9.93
C THR A 375 -34.82 -30.68 10.45
N TYR A 376 -36.05 -31.01 10.14
CA TYR A 376 -36.69 -32.28 10.59
C TYR A 376 -37.67 -32.79 9.54
N LYS A 377 -37.94 -34.12 9.59
CA LYS A 377 -38.94 -34.76 8.72
C LYS A 377 -40.31 -34.74 9.39
N VAL A 378 -41.34 -34.44 8.62
CA VAL A 378 -42.73 -34.50 9.02
C VAL A 378 -43.44 -35.48 8.11
N ASN A 379 -44.18 -36.39 8.71
CA ASN A 379 -45.07 -37.29 8.00
C ASN A 379 -46.48 -36.72 8.15
N LYS A 380 -47.02 -36.12 7.10
CA LYS A 380 -48.39 -35.65 7.03
C LYS A 380 -49.30 -36.82 6.64
N ARG A 381 -50.23 -37.13 7.51
CA ARG A 381 -51.25 -38.15 7.30
C ARG A 381 -52.47 -37.55 6.65
#